data_f07ca97029211b6749c19994662bed51
#
_entry.id   f07ca97029211b6749c19994662bed51
#
_cell.length_a   1.000
_cell.length_b   1.000
_cell.length_c   1.000
_cell.angle_alpha   90.00
_cell.angle_beta   90.00
_cell.angle_gamma   90.00
#
_symmetry.space_group_name_H-M   'P 1'
#
loop_
_entity.id
_entity.type
_entity.pdbx_description
1 polymer ?
#
loop_
_entity_poly.entity_id
_entity_poly.type
_entity_poly.pdbx_seq_one_letter_code
_entity_poly.pdbx_strand_id
1 'polypeptide(L)'
;MQKEFGDYILGPFPENPSLTQSVIGQDQEGTKITTSVVIERPLTIFLNVQEIVTVMTVGDYPDMLAVGFLLNQNMLRMDDEIISIDYDSDIDVVVVRTKRETNFEQQLKKKTLTSGCAQGTVFGDLMEKFEKISIKSSTILKTTWLYSLSQKINSTPSLYLKAGAIHGCVLCREDQPLVYMEDVGRHNAIDKIAGYMLSLIHISEPTRRRG
;
A
#
# COMPACT_ATOMS: atom_id res chain seq x y z
N MET A 1 -8.15 6.33 20.47
CA MET A 1 -6.97 5.62 21.00
C MET A 1 -5.86 5.81 19.99
N GLN A 2 -4.91 6.73 20.25
CA GLN A 2 -3.74 6.91 19.38
C GLN A 2 -2.92 5.62 19.45
N LYS A 3 -2.73 4.95 18.33
CA LYS A 3 -1.83 3.82 18.22
C LYS A 3 -0.41 4.37 18.36
N GLU A 4 0.31 3.98 19.40
CA GLU A 4 1.71 4.32 19.56
C GLU A 4 2.51 3.42 18.61
N PHE A 5 2.92 3.97 17.46
CA PHE A 5 3.77 3.29 16.49
C PHE A 5 5.27 3.55 16.75
N GLY A 6 5.66 3.86 18.01
CA GLY A 6 7.02 4.25 18.34
C GLY A 6 7.41 5.53 17.59
N ASP A 7 8.54 5.49 16.86
CA ASP A 7 9.05 6.65 16.08
C ASP A 7 8.32 6.87 14.75
N TYR A 8 7.34 6.02 14.39
CA TYR A 8 6.60 6.12 13.14
C TYR A 8 5.34 6.98 13.28
N ILE A 9 5.04 7.77 12.27
CA ILE A 9 3.76 8.47 12.12
C ILE A 9 2.64 7.44 11.91
N LEU A 10 2.93 6.42 11.09
CA LEU A 10 2.05 5.31 10.80
C LEU A 10 2.92 4.06 10.61
N GLY A 11 2.57 2.97 11.25
CA GLY A 11 3.38 1.76 11.24
C GLY A 11 2.56 0.47 11.23
N PRO A 12 3.25 -0.67 11.19
CA PRO A 12 2.61 -1.97 11.26
C PRO A 12 1.84 -2.15 12.56
N PHE A 13 0.76 -2.92 12.49
CA PHE A 13 0.00 -3.32 13.67
C PHE A 13 -0.11 -4.85 13.74
N PRO A 14 1.00 -5.56 14.04
CA PRO A 14 1.05 -7.02 14.01
C PRO A 14 0.11 -7.69 15.01
N GLU A 15 -0.34 -6.97 16.05
CA GLU A 15 -1.27 -7.49 17.05
C GLU A 15 -2.73 -7.44 16.59
N ASN A 16 -3.03 -6.87 15.43
CA ASN A 16 -4.37 -6.90 14.88
C ASN A 16 -4.78 -8.35 14.54
N PRO A 17 -5.79 -8.92 15.22
CA PRO A 17 -6.17 -10.32 15.04
C PRO A 17 -6.77 -10.61 13.65
N SER A 18 -7.19 -9.57 12.91
CA SER A 18 -7.75 -9.73 11.56
C SER A 18 -6.67 -9.97 10.50
N LEU A 19 -5.38 -9.76 10.80
CA LEU A 19 -4.29 -9.84 9.83
C LEU A 19 -3.54 -11.18 9.84
N THR A 20 -3.68 -11.95 10.94
CA THR A 20 -3.00 -13.24 11.09
C THR A 20 -3.93 -14.29 11.68
N GLN A 21 -3.69 -15.54 11.34
CA GLN A 21 -4.32 -16.70 11.98
C GLN A 21 -3.25 -17.63 12.55
N SER A 22 -3.61 -18.29 13.64
CA SER A 22 -2.77 -19.32 14.28
C SER A 22 -2.97 -20.66 13.59
N VAL A 23 -1.88 -21.32 13.23
CA VAL A 23 -1.89 -22.65 12.62
C VAL A 23 -0.98 -23.59 13.38
N ILE A 24 -1.34 -24.88 13.40
CA ILE A 24 -0.51 -25.94 13.98
C ILE A 24 0.25 -26.59 12.85
N GLY A 25 1.58 -26.62 12.99
CA GLY A 25 2.49 -27.27 12.05
C GLY A 25 3.40 -28.27 12.76
N GLN A 26 4.40 -28.75 12.03
CA GLN A 26 5.51 -29.55 12.57
C GLN A 26 6.83 -28.91 12.13
N ASP A 27 7.81 -28.90 13.04
CA ASP A 27 9.16 -28.50 12.71
C ASP A 27 9.92 -29.64 12.00
N GLN A 28 11.21 -29.44 11.70
CA GLN A 28 12.06 -30.39 11.02
C GLN A 28 12.33 -31.69 11.84
N GLU A 29 12.01 -31.65 13.14
CA GLU A 29 12.16 -32.82 14.06
C GLU A 29 10.84 -33.57 14.26
N GLY A 30 9.75 -33.08 13.62
CA GLY A 30 8.40 -33.63 13.75
C GLY A 30 7.65 -33.16 15.01
N THR A 31 8.20 -32.22 15.75
CA THR A 31 7.57 -31.64 16.94
C THR A 31 6.43 -30.70 16.53
N LYS A 32 5.26 -30.83 17.18
CA LYS A 32 4.14 -29.91 16.93
C LYS A 32 4.48 -28.52 17.41
N ILE A 33 4.36 -27.56 16.51
CA ILE A 33 4.55 -26.14 16.77
C ILE A 33 3.28 -25.37 16.42
N THR A 34 3.06 -24.27 17.13
CA THR A 34 2.01 -23.29 16.76
C THR A 34 2.69 -22.06 16.20
N THR A 35 2.29 -21.63 15.02
CA THR A 35 2.83 -20.44 14.36
C THR A 35 1.72 -19.56 13.85
N SER A 36 2.04 -18.30 13.54
CA SER A 36 1.10 -17.37 12.89
C SER A 36 1.37 -17.33 11.40
N VAL A 37 0.32 -17.26 10.61
CA VAL A 37 0.38 -17.00 9.17
C VAL A 37 -0.49 -15.79 8.84
N VAL A 38 -0.10 -15.01 7.84
CA VAL A 38 -0.89 -13.86 7.38
C VAL A 38 -2.18 -14.33 6.71
N ILE A 39 -3.24 -13.54 6.86
CA ILE A 39 -4.52 -13.75 6.18
C ILE A 39 -4.50 -12.89 4.92
N GLU A 40 -4.68 -13.53 3.77
CA GLU A 40 -4.87 -12.84 2.50
C GLU A 40 -6.35 -12.76 2.17
N ARG A 41 -6.79 -11.60 1.68
CA ARG A 41 -8.15 -11.38 1.23
C ARG A 41 -8.19 -10.57 -0.07
N PRO A 42 -9.18 -10.80 -0.93
CA PRO A 42 -9.36 -9.99 -2.12
C PRO A 42 -9.86 -8.59 -1.73
N LEU A 43 -9.35 -7.56 -2.39
CA LEU A 43 -9.87 -6.20 -2.33
C LEU A 43 -10.17 -5.73 -3.75
N THR A 44 -11.42 -5.40 -4.02
CA THR A 44 -11.84 -4.87 -5.32
C THR A 44 -11.83 -3.34 -5.28
N ILE A 45 -11.13 -2.75 -6.22
CA ILE A 45 -10.94 -1.29 -6.33
C ILE A 45 -11.79 -0.77 -7.47
N PHE A 46 -12.64 0.20 -7.16
CA PHE A 46 -13.44 0.97 -8.13
C PHE A 46 -12.92 2.41 -8.22
N LEU A 47 -12.98 2.97 -9.41
CA LEU A 47 -12.84 4.39 -9.64
C LEU A 47 -14.13 4.92 -10.26
N ASN A 48 -14.82 5.78 -9.53
CA ASN A 48 -16.19 6.22 -9.82
C ASN A 48 -17.14 5.02 -9.92
N VAL A 49 -17.66 4.72 -11.12
CA VAL A 49 -18.56 3.58 -11.37
C VAL A 49 -17.86 2.38 -12.01
N GLN A 50 -16.55 2.50 -12.26
CA GLN A 50 -15.79 1.51 -13.01
C GLN A 50 -15.00 0.61 -12.05
N GLU A 51 -15.20 -0.70 -12.14
CA GLU A 51 -14.30 -1.68 -11.54
C GLU A 51 -12.95 -1.66 -12.26
N ILE A 52 -11.86 -1.53 -11.49
CA ILE A 52 -10.51 -1.43 -12.02
C ILE A 52 -9.77 -2.75 -11.85
N VAL A 53 -9.73 -3.27 -10.64
CA VAL A 53 -8.93 -4.46 -10.31
C VAL A 53 -9.40 -5.07 -9.00
N THR A 54 -9.18 -6.38 -8.84
CA THR A 54 -9.18 -7.06 -7.54
C THR A 54 -7.74 -7.47 -7.23
N VAL A 55 -7.22 -7.06 -6.07
CA VAL A 55 -5.87 -7.38 -5.58
C VAL A 55 -5.96 -8.25 -4.32
N MET A 56 -4.99 -9.15 -4.13
CA MET A 56 -4.84 -9.87 -2.87
C MET A 56 -4.01 -9.03 -1.91
N THR A 57 -4.51 -8.82 -0.69
CA THR A 57 -3.91 -7.96 0.33
C THR A 57 -4.11 -8.54 1.73
N VAL A 58 -3.36 -8.07 2.72
CA VAL A 58 -3.63 -8.37 4.14
C VAL A 58 -4.88 -7.66 4.67
N GLY A 59 -5.39 -6.66 3.94
CA GLY A 59 -6.65 -5.98 4.27
C GLY A 59 -6.52 -4.81 5.25
N ASP A 60 -5.31 -4.40 5.64
CA ASP A 60 -5.11 -3.14 6.36
C ASP A 60 -4.97 -1.95 5.39
N TYR A 61 -5.37 -0.77 5.81
CA TYR A 61 -5.30 0.47 5.01
C TYR A 61 -5.86 0.35 3.58
N PRO A 62 -7.08 -0.20 3.38
CA PRO A 62 -7.63 -0.46 2.05
C PRO A 62 -7.84 0.82 1.23
N ASP A 63 -8.18 1.93 1.87
CA ASP A 63 -8.31 3.25 1.28
C ASP A 63 -6.98 3.76 0.71
N MET A 64 -5.90 3.63 1.47
CA MET A 64 -4.57 4.02 1.00
C MET A 64 -4.08 3.12 -0.14
N LEU A 65 -4.35 1.81 -0.06
CA LEU A 65 -4.03 0.88 -1.14
C LEU A 65 -4.75 1.25 -2.42
N ALA A 66 -6.07 1.53 -2.35
CA ALA A 66 -6.86 1.87 -3.52
C ALA A 66 -6.38 3.18 -4.18
N VAL A 67 -6.22 4.23 -3.39
CA VAL A 67 -5.76 5.54 -3.89
C VAL A 67 -4.36 5.44 -4.48
N GLY A 68 -3.44 4.78 -3.79
CA GLY A 68 -2.06 4.63 -4.25
C GLY A 68 -1.95 3.77 -5.50
N PHE A 69 -2.71 2.68 -5.58
CA PHE A 69 -2.80 1.88 -6.80
C PHE A 69 -3.25 2.73 -7.99
N LEU A 70 -4.36 3.46 -7.85
CA LEU A 70 -4.89 4.31 -8.92
C LEU A 70 -3.90 5.40 -9.34
N LEU A 71 -3.18 5.99 -8.39
CA LEU A 71 -2.15 6.99 -8.64
C LEU A 71 -0.96 6.38 -9.41
N ASN A 72 -0.43 5.26 -8.93
CA ASN A 72 0.72 4.59 -9.54
C ASN A 72 0.39 4.00 -10.91
N GLN A 73 -0.87 3.64 -11.17
CA GLN A 73 -1.35 3.25 -12.50
C GLN A 73 -1.75 4.46 -13.37
N ASN A 74 -1.49 5.69 -12.92
CA ASN A 74 -1.81 6.93 -13.63
C ASN A 74 -3.31 7.07 -14.00
N MET A 75 -4.17 6.43 -13.26
CA MET A 75 -5.63 6.56 -13.37
C MET A 75 -6.14 7.74 -12.55
N LEU A 76 -5.45 8.02 -11.43
CA LEU A 76 -5.61 9.19 -10.60
C LEU A 76 -4.40 10.12 -10.81
N ARG A 77 -4.60 11.42 -10.80
CA ARG A 77 -3.55 12.44 -10.87
C ARG A 77 -3.39 13.13 -9.52
N MET A 78 -2.22 13.72 -9.29
CA MET A 78 -1.94 14.46 -8.05
C MET A 78 -2.86 15.67 -7.83
N ASP A 79 -3.42 16.21 -8.90
CA ASP A 79 -4.33 17.37 -8.92
C ASP A 79 -5.81 17.00 -9.04
N ASP A 80 -6.15 15.71 -9.06
CA ASP A 80 -7.55 15.28 -9.07
C ASP A 80 -8.20 15.54 -7.70
N GLU A 81 -9.38 16.14 -7.72
CA GLU A 81 -10.21 16.34 -6.53
C GLU A 81 -10.93 15.01 -6.20
N ILE A 82 -10.52 14.39 -5.09
CA ILE A 82 -11.18 13.19 -4.54
C ILE A 82 -12.41 13.67 -3.75
N ILE A 83 -13.59 13.22 -4.15
CA ILE A 83 -14.86 13.54 -3.49
C ILE A 83 -15.08 12.65 -2.28
N SER A 84 -14.87 11.35 -2.43
CA SER A 84 -15.00 10.36 -1.35
C SER A 84 -14.15 9.13 -1.62
N ILE A 85 -13.82 8.44 -0.53
CA ILE A 85 -13.26 7.10 -0.53
C ILE A 85 -14.13 6.29 0.41
N ASP A 86 -14.85 5.31 -0.12
CA ASP A 86 -15.81 4.52 0.63
C ASP A 86 -15.34 3.06 0.61
N TYR A 87 -15.07 2.51 1.80
CA TYR A 87 -14.73 1.10 1.98
C TYR A 87 -15.89 0.34 2.59
N ASP A 88 -16.31 -0.71 1.91
CA ASP A 88 -17.28 -1.69 2.40
C ASP A 88 -16.53 -2.95 2.85
N SER A 89 -16.48 -3.16 4.16
CA SER A 89 -15.75 -4.29 4.78
C SER A 89 -16.49 -5.62 4.68
N ASP A 90 -17.78 -5.62 4.33
CA ASP A 90 -18.55 -6.86 4.23
C ASP A 90 -18.30 -7.60 2.91
N ILE A 91 -17.94 -6.82 1.87
CA ILE A 91 -17.67 -7.34 0.54
C ILE A 91 -16.26 -7.03 0.04
N ASP A 92 -15.41 -6.43 0.90
CA ASP A 92 -14.02 -6.03 0.60
C ASP A 92 -13.91 -5.19 -0.70
N VAL A 93 -14.69 -4.10 -0.79
CA VAL A 93 -14.71 -3.19 -1.92
C VAL A 93 -14.34 -1.77 -1.50
N VAL A 94 -13.45 -1.13 -2.24
CA VAL A 94 -13.17 0.30 -2.10
C VAL A 94 -13.61 1.05 -3.35
N VAL A 95 -14.38 2.11 -3.17
CA VAL A 95 -14.80 3.01 -4.24
C VAL A 95 -14.17 4.37 -4.04
N VAL A 96 -13.28 4.76 -4.95
CA VAL A 96 -12.69 6.11 -5.00
C VAL A 96 -13.51 6.95 -5.98
N ARG A 97 -14.09 8.07 -5.51
CA ARG A 97 -14.87 8.99 -6.36
C ARG A 97 -14.12 10.29 -6.57
N THR A 98 -14.02 10.69 -7.81
CA THR A 98 -13.35 11.93 -8.24
C THR A 98 -14.34 12.84 -8.96
N LYS A 99 -14.08 14.14 -8.90
CA LYS A 99 -14.88 15.13 -9.64
C LYS A 99 -14.67 15.01 -11.15
N ARG A 100 -13.47 14.64 -11.56
CA ARG A 100 -13.16 14.41 -12.96
C ARG A 100 -13.75 13.08 -13.41
N GLU A 101 -14.60 13.11 -14.44
CA GLU A 101 -15.00 11.88 -15.14
C GLU A 101 -13.79 11.30 -15.90
N THR A 102 -13.57 10.02 -15.72
CA THR A 102 -12.42 9.36 -16.30
C THR A 102 -12.90 8.35 -17.35
N ASN A 103 -12.38 8.46 -18.56
CA ASN A 103 -12.66 7.51 -19.63
C ASN A 103 -11.55 6.46 -19.68
N PHE A 104 -11.64 5.44 -18.78
CA PHE A 104 -10.63 4.39 -18.67
C PHE A 104 -10.77 3.27 -19.70
N GLU A 105 -11.89 3.17 -20.40
CA GLU A 105 -12.07 2.11 -21.40
C GLU A 105 -10.97 2.10 -22.47
N GLN A 106 -10.49 3.28 -22.85
CA GLN A 106 -9.39 3.42 -23.79
C GLN A 106 -8.04 3.04 -23.19
N GLN A 107 -7.84 3.28 -21.89
CA GLN A 107 -6.58 2.95 -21.20
C GLN A 107 -6.52 1.47 -20.85
N LEU A 108 -7.64 0.84 -20.49
CA LEU A 108 -7.73 -0.60 -20.24
C LEU A 108 -7.41 -1.47 -21.47
N LYS A 109 -7.60 -0.94 -22.68
CA LYS A 109 -7.25 -1.65 -23.94
C LYS A 109 -5.74 -1.79 -24.17
N LYS A 110 -4.92 -1.01 -23.46
CA LYS A 110 -3.45 -1.02 -23.58
C LYS A 110 -2.75 -1.80 -22.46
N LYS A 111 -3.40 -2.83 -21.92
CA LYS A 111 -2.83 -3.65 -20.84
C LYS A 111 -1.60 -4.42 -21.32
N THR A 112 -0.47 -4.22 -20.67
CA THR A 112 0.72 -5.06 -20.82
C THR A 112 0.86 -5.93 -19.58
N LEU A 113 0.85 -7.26 -19.77
CA LEU A 113 1.14 -8.21 -18.71
C LEU A 113 2.65 -8.22 -18.47
N THR A 114 3.09 -7.86 -17.27
CA THR A 114 4.49 -8.01 -16.88
C THR A 114 4.71 -9.39 -16.27
N SER A 115 5.79 -10.06 -16.68
CA SER A 115 6.20 -11.36 -16.13
C SER A 115 6.74 -11.21 -14.71
N GLY A 116 6.25 -12.02 -13.80
CA GLY A 116 6.72 -12.13 -12.42
C GLY A 116 5.74 -11.55 -11.40
N CYS A 117 5.24 -12.38 -10.50
CA CYS A 117 4.14 -12.13 -9.55
C CYS A 117 2.90 -11.55 -10.23
N ALA A 118 1.93 -12.40 -10.44
CA ALA A 118 0.80 -12.37 -11.37
C ALA A 118 -0.12 -11.12 -11.44
N GLN A 119 0.26 -9.95 -10.92
CA GLN A 119 -0.62 -8.78 -10.86
C GLN A 119 0.04 -7.44 -11.23
N GLY A 120 1.20 -7.45 -11.86
CA GLY A 120 1.78 -6.24 -12.43
C GLY A 120 1.16 -5.89 -13.77
N THR A 121 -0.08 -5.41 -13.80
CA THR A 121 -0.62 -4.79 -15.00
C THR A 121 -0.01 -3.40 -15.12
N VAL A 122 0.98 -3.23 -15.99
CA VAL A 122 1.51 -1.90 -16.35
C VAL A 122 0.78 -1.44 -17.61
N PHE A 123 0.16 -0.26 -17.53
CA PHE A 123 -0.45 0.36 -18.69
C PHE A 123 0.65 0.99 -19.56
N GLY A 124 0.64 0.73 -20.86
CA GLY A 124 1.72 1.11 -21.79
C GLY A 124 2.11 2.60 -21.75
N ASP A 125 1.17 3.49 -21.45
CA ASP A 125 1.40 4.93 -21.30
C ASP A 125 2.32 5.29 -20.10
N LEU A 126 2.46 4.37 -19.12
CA LEU A 126 3.36 4.56 -17.98
C LEU A 126 4.83 4.42 -18.37
N MET A 127 5.16 3.46 -19.24
CA MET A 127 6.54 3.26 -19.70
C MET A 127 7.05 4.46 -20.48
N GLU A 128 6.22 5.04 -21.36
CA GLU A 128 6.58 6.26 -22.10
C GLU A 128 6.80 7.48 -21.18
N LYS A 129 6.07 7.56 -20.07
CA LYS A 129 6.24 8.64 -19.08
C LYS A 129 7.49 8.45 -18.24
N PHE A 130 7.84 7.21 -17.89
CA PHE A 130 9.05 6.90 -17.11
C PHE A 130 10.31 7.40 -17.80
N GLU A 131 10.40 7.25 -19.11
CA GLU A 131 11.56 7.72 -19.90
C GLU A 131 11.70 9.25 -19.90
N LYS A 132 10.62 9.98 -19.61
CA LYS A 132 10.60 11.45 -19.58
C LYS A 132 10.78 12.05 -18.19
N ILE A 133 10.77 11.22 -17.15
CA ILE A 133 10.92 11.71 -15.76
C ILE A 133 12.40 11.94 -15.48
N SER A 134 12.76 13.18 -15.14
CA SER A 134 14.07 13.54 -14.63
C SER A 134 13.95 13.93 -13.15
N ILE A 135 14.53 13.13 -12.28
CA ILE A 135 14.61 13.45 -10.85
C ILE A 135 15.74 14.45 -10.65
N LYS A 136 15.36 15.72 -10.48
CA LYS A 136 16.30 16.79 -10.15
C LYS A 136 16.43 16.87 -8.62
N SER A 137 17.36 16.12 -8.04
CA SER A 137 17.68 16.19 -6.62
C SER A 137 19.15 16.46 -6.42
N SER A 138 19.48 17.40 -5.55
CA SER A 138 20.85 17.63 -5.04
C SER A 138 21.14 16.77 -3.80
N THR A 139 20.17 16.02 -3.32
CA THR A 139 20.32 15.19 -2.12
C THR A 139 21.20 13.98 -2.42
N ILE A 140 22.25 13.81 -1.63
CA ILE A 140 23.14 12.65 -1.72
C ILE A 140 22.71 11.64 -0.67
N LEU A 141 22.43 10.41 -1.11
CA LEU A 141 22.13 9.30 -0.23
C LEU A 141 23.41 8.88 0.51
N LYS A 142 23.40 8.99 1.86
CA LYS A 142 24.51 8.56 2.70
C LYS A 142 24.36 7.07 3.06
N THR A 143 25.44 6.32 2.91
CA THR A 143 25.47 4.89 3.29
C THR A 143 25.15 4.68 4.78
N THR A 144 25.54 5.64 5.64
CA THR A 144 25.22 5.60 7.07
C THR A 144 23.70 5.62 7.34
N TRP A 145 22.92 6.30 6.51
CA TRP A 145 21.47 6.28 6.62
C TRP A 145 20.90 4.90 6.34
N LEU A 146 21.44 4.19 5.34
CA LEU A 146 20.98 2.84 5.00
C LEU A 146 21.23 1.86 6.15
N TYR A 147 22.38 1.93 6.80
CA TYR A 147 22.67 1.08 7.96
C TYR A 147 21.76 1.41 9.14
N SER A 148 21.58 2.69 9.45
CA SER A 148 20.68 3.14 10.53
C SER A 148 19.24 2.69 10.26
N LEU A 149 18.73 2.90 9.04
CA LEU A 149 17.39 2.49 8.62
C LEU A 149 17.22 0.97 8.69
N SER A 150 18.18 0.20 8.19
CA SER A 150 18.12 -1.26 8.23
C SER A 150 18.00 -1.76 9.67
N GLN A 151 18.77 -1.21 10.60
CA GLN A 151 18.69 -1.57 12.01
C GLN A 151 17.32 -1.23 12.60
N LYS A 152 16.82 0.00 12.39
CA LYS A 152 15.54 0.47 12.92
C LYS A 152 14.38 -0.36 12.37
N ILE A 153 14.34 -0.60 11.06
CA ILE A 153 13.25 -1.33 10.40
C ILE A 153 13.23 -2.80 10.84
N ASN A 154 14.38 -3.46 10.87
CA ASN A 154 14.46 -4.87 11.24
C ASN A 154 14.17 -5.14 12.72
N SER A 155 14.21 -4.12 13.59
CA SER A 155 13.83 -4.22 15.00
C SER A 155 12.39 -3.79 15.28
N THR A 156 11.69 -3.22 14.30
CA THR A 156 10.30 -2.76 14.46
C THR A 156 9.35 -3.96 14.52
N PRO A 157 8.48 -4.06 15.54
CA PRO A 157 7.42 -5.06 15.58
C PRO A 157 6.56 -4.99 14.30
N SER A 158 6.45 -6.10 13.59
CA SER A 158 5.86 -6.14 12.25
C SER A 158 5.23 -7.50 11.97
N LEU A 159 4.37 -7.57 10.97
CA LEU A 159 3.81 -8.82 10.48
C LEU A 159 4.92 -9.73 9.93
N TYR A 160 5.96 -9.14 9.33
CA TYR A 160 7.13 -9.89 8.87
C TYR A 160 7.82 -10.65 10.01
N LEU A 161 8.04 -10.00 11.15
CA LEU A 161 8.65 -10.64 12.32
C LEU A 161 7.71 -11.67 12.98
N LYS A 162 6.40 -11.44 12.92
CA LYS A 162 5.39 -12.29 13.56
C LYS A 162 5.06 -13.54 12.76
N ALA A 163 4.89 -13.40 11.44
CA ALA A 163 4.32 -14.44 10.57
C ALA A 163 5.18 -14.75 9.34
N GLY A 164 6.14 -13.89 8.97
CA GLY A 164 6.90 -14.05 7.73
C GLY A 164 6.03 -13.86 6.48
N ALA A 165 6.58 -14.22 5.32
CA ALA A 165 5.90 -14.27 4.02
C ALA A 165 5.13 -12.98 3.63
N ILE A 166 5.67 -11.82 3.99
CA ILE A 166 5.10 -10.51 3.74
C ILE A 166 6.20 -9.53 3.29
N HIS A 167 5.82 -8.49 2.59
CA HIS A 167 6.71 -7.43 2.12
C HIS A 167 6.45 -6.14 2.88
N GLY A 168 7.53 -5.42 3.21
CA GLY A 168 7.48 -4.11 3.83
C GLY A 168 7.98 -3.01 2.90
N CYS A 169 7.37 -1.84 2.99
CA CYS A 169 7.80 -0.62 2.36
C CYS A 169 7.81 0.52 3.37
N VAL A 170 8.92 1.26 3.45
CA VAL A 170 9.11 2.32 4.45
C VAL A 170 9.42 3.65 3.78
N LEU A 171 8.58 4.66 4.04
CA LEU A 171 8.87 6.04 3.69
C LEU A 171 9.82 6.62 4.73
N CYS A 172 10.94 7.17 4.28
CA CYS A 172 11.98 7.70 5.14
C CYS A 172 12.35 9.14 4.78
N ARG A 173 12.82 9.89 5.77
CA ARG A 173 13.52 11.15 5.59
C ARG A 173 14.90 11.02 6.20
N GLU A 174 15.94 11.04 5.35
CA GLU A 174 17.31 10.73 5.78
C GLU A 174 17.36 9.34 6.44
N ASP A 175 17.78 9.23 7.70
CA ASP A 175 17.81 7.99 8.49
C ASP A 175 16.61 7.85 9.43
N GLN A 176 15.56 8.66 9.24
CA GLN A 176 14.33 8.59 10.02
C GLN A 176 13.24 7.87 9.22
N PRO A 177 12.78 6.69 9.66
CA PRO A 177 11.60 6.05 9.12
C PRO A 177 10.37 6.85 9.56
N LEU A 178 9.45 7.11 8.63
CA LEU A 178 8.24 7.90 8.87
C LEU A 178 6.98 7.04 8.81
N VAL A 179 6.84 6.25 7.74
CA VAL A 179 5.67 5.41 7.52
C VAL A 179 6.12 4.03 7.08
N TYR A 180 5.61 3.00 7.73
CA TYR A 180 5.92 1.61 7.43
C TYR A 180 4.63 0.86 7.08
N MET A 181 4.52 0.42 5.83
CA MET A 181 3.41 -0.36 5.31
C MET A 181 3.86 -1.76 4.98
N GLU A 182 3.03 -2.75 5.30
CA GLU A 182 3.24 -4.15 4.96
C GLU A 182 2.10 -4.68 4.10
N ASP A 183 2.42 -5.60 3.18
CA ASP A 183 1.44 -6.34 2.40
C ASP A 183 2.03 -7.66 1.86
N VAL A 184 1.16 -8.61 1.49
CA VAL A 184 1.55 -9.84 0.80
C VAL A 184 2.13 -9.55 -0.58
N GLY A 185 1.70 -8.47 -1.21
CA GLY A 185 2.24 -7.95 -2.46
C GLY A 185 3.20 -6.78 -2.23
N ARG A 186 4.46 -6.88 -2.72
CA ARG A 186 5.42 -5.75 -2.63
C ARG A 186 4.90 -4.47 -3.29
N HIS A 187 4.15 -4.59 -4.38
CA HIS A 187 3.55 -3.46 -5.07
C HIS A 187 2.45 -2.82 -4.21
N ASN A 188 1.62 -3.64 -3.54
CA ASN A 188 0.60 -3.13 -2.63
C ASN A 188 1.20 -2.33 -1.47
N ALA A 189 2.32 -2.80 -0.90
CA ALA A 189 3.01 -2.06 0.17
C ALA A 189 3.50 -0.69 -0.31
N ILE A 190 3.99 -0.59 -1.56
CA ILE A 190 4.39 0.68 -2.19
C ILE A 190 3.16 1.54 -2.48
N ASP A 191 2.08 0.94 -2.99
CA ASP A 191 0.84 1.66 -3.27
C ASP A 191 0.24 2.27 -2.00
N LYS A 192 0.24 1.55 -0.88
CA LYS A 192 -0.17 2.11 0.42
C LYS A 192 0.64 3.35 0.81
N ILE A 193 1.96 3.35 0.58
CA ILE A 193 2.81 4.54 0.80
C ILE A 193 2.41 5.69 -0.14
N ALA A 194 2.17 5.42 -1.42
CA ALA A 194 1.74 6.44 -2.38
C ALA A 194 0.38 7.04 -1.99
N GLY A 195 -0.57 6.21 -1.57
CA GLY A 195 -1.88 6.66 -1.07
C GLY A 195 -1.75 7.52 0.19
N TYR A 196 -0.89 7.12 1.14
CA TYR A 196 -0.59 7.94 2.31
C TYR A 196 -0.03 9.31 1.92
N MET A 197 0.94 9.35 1.01
CA MET A 197 1.55 10.62 0.55
C MET A 197 0.52 11.55 -0.10
N LEU A 198 -0.39 11.01 -0.92
CA LEU A 198 -1.47 11.79 -1.52
C LEU A 198 -2.44 12.31 -0.47
N SER A 199 -2.75 11.52 0.56
CA SER A 199 -3.63 11.93 1.66
C SER A 199 -3.11 13.16 2.40
N LEU A 200 -1.79 13.30 2.55
CA LEU A 200 -1.18 14.49 3.19
C LEU A 200 -1.39 15.76 2.37
N ILE A 201 -1.52 15.65 1.04
CA ILE A 201 -1.71 16.79 0.14
C ILE A 201 -3.18 17.24 0.15
N HIS A 202 -4.12 16.28 0.23
CA HIS A 202 -5.55 16.54 0.10
C HIS A 202 -6.32 16.64 1.43
N ILE A 203 -5.77 16.19 2.56
CA ILE A 203 -6.42 16.20 3.89
C ILE A 203 -6.05 17.47 4.70
N SER A 204 -5.53 18.51 4.08
CA SER A 204 -5.28 19.77 4.80
C SER A 204 -6.55 20.55 5.18
N GLU A 205 -7.76 20.10 4.77
CA GLU A 205 -9.02 20.60 5.30
C GLU A 205 -10.00 19.45 5.60
N PRO A 206 -10.28 19.15 6.89
CA PRO A 206 -11.41 18.31 7.21
C PRO A 206 -12.67 19.07 6.80
N THR A 207 -13.38 18.60 5.78
CA THR A 207 -14.76 19.00 5.55
C THR A 207 -15.56 18.61 6.79
N ARG A 208 -15.69 19.55 7.74
CA ARG A 208 -16.65 19.45 8.82
C ARG A 208 -18.02 19.29 8.19
N ARG A 209 -18.54 18.08 8.14
CA ARG A 209 -19.98 17.89 8.04
C ARG A 209 -20.59 18.55 9.26
N ARG A 210 -21.15 19.74 9.08
CA ARG A 210 -22.14 20.27 10.01
C ARG A 210 -23.41 19.47 9.75
N GLY A 211 -23.78 18.65 10.75
CA GLY A 211 -25.11 18.06 10.85
C GLY A 211 -26.16 19.13 11.08
#